data_1701c43fc62e87e0417fa19a6dd13690
#
_entry.id   1701c43fc62e87e0417fa19a6dd13690
#
_cell.length_a   1.000
_cell.length_b   1.000
_cell.length_c   1.000
_cell.angle_alpha   90.00
_cell.angle_beta   90.00
_cell.angle_gamma   90.00
#
_symmetry.space_group_name_H-M   'P 1'
#
loop_
_entity.id
_entity.type
_entity.pdbx_description
1 polymer ?
#
loop_
_entity_poly.entity_id
_entity_poly.type
_entity_poly.pdbx_seq_one_letter_code
_entity_poly.pdbx_strand_id
1 'polypeptide(L)'
;MLYPGVDPEGRWYFAMYAQGSHFPVPESCFCPQTPEWMGKAAENAARMLSLSDLSPWNESHREGDVRTIVMRDGVDSEKPQRLFTLCVHGETPEVRIFVGKLAKKLMEEGITSVFLNLHPTPGNAVLGRHSLHVAGTDGIETTIGGLRFAVRPETFLQVNPGQTERLYAMALEWVAPEKDEVLLDLYCGVGTMTLLAARTCAKAVGVDIVAASIERAKLNAKRNGIENAVFHAGAVEDELPRLIASGIRPAAAILDPAFKGLEETVPPTLNAQGRGRGGPPPCGRPCRSRDSSTSPATRRPSRAMRQSSSSSAGASRGSRPWTSSRAHSTSRRLRSSSATLSLGKDLL
;
A
#
# COMPACT_ATOMS: atom_id res chain seq x y z
N MET A 1 9.35 2.51 6.10
CA MET A 1 9.39 1.61 7.26
C MET A 1 10.79 1.05 7.39
N LEU A 2 11.39 1.16 8.58
CA LEU A 2 12.75 0.69 8.85
C LEU A 2 12.80 0.00 10.23
N TYR A 3 13.63 -1.01 10.36
CA TYR A 3 13.82 -1.84 11.54
C TYR A 3 15.12 -1.50 12.25
N PRO A 4 15.17 -1.58 13.58
CA PRO A 4 16.36 -1.24 14.34
C PRO A 4 17.41 -2.36 14.27
N GLY A 5 18.67 -1.95 14.22
CA GLY A 5 19.84 -2.76 14.43
C GLY A 5 20.85 -2.04 15.29
N VAL A 6 21.85 -2.76 15.80
CA VAL A 6 22.98 -2.22 16.54
C VAL A 6 24.25 -2.76 15.92
N ASP A 7 25.20 -1.87 15.66
CA ASP A 7 26.51 -2.23 15.11
C ASP A 7 27.44 -2.81 16.21
N PRO A 8 28.63 -3.35 15.87
CA PRO A 8 29.57 -3.89 16.84
C PRO A 8 30.07 -2.87 17.88
N GLU A 9 30.01 -1.57 17.56
CA GLU A 9 30.36 -0.47 18.45
C GLU A 9 29.21 -0.02 19.36
N GLY A 10 28.05 -0.70 19.28
CA GLY A 10 26.87 -0.37 20.09
C GLY A 10 26.02 0.79 19.57
N ARG A 11 26.28 1.26 18.35
CA ARG A 11 25.50 2.37 17.77
C ARG A 11 24.28 1.83 17.05
N TRP A 12 23.13 2.43 17.30
CA TRP A 12 21.89 2.09 16.62
C TRP A 12 21.89 2.57 15.18
N TYR A 13 21.20 1.81 14.35
CA TYR A 13 20.81 2.20 12.99
C TYR A 13 19.40 1.68 12.67
N PHE A 14 18.77 2.27 11.64
CA PHE A 14 17.51 1.78 11.11
C PHE A 14 17.68 1.39 9.66
N ALA A 15 17.22 0.19 9.30
CA ALA A 15 17.41 -0.38 7.97
C ALA A 15 16.26 -1.30 7.56
N MET A 16 16.21 -1.71 6.30
CA MET A 16 15.31 -2.76 5.86
C MET A 16 15.88 -4.14 6.19
N TYR A 17 15.01 -5.11 6.38
CA TYR A 17 15.42 -6.49 6.54
C TYR A 17 15.99 -7.07 5.24
N ALA A 18 17.01 -7.91 5.34
CA ALA A 18 17.43 -8.79 4.25
C ALA A 18 16.29 -9.74 3.86
N GLN A 19 16.19 -10.07 2.58
CA GLN A 19 15.13 -10.91 2.05
C GLN A 19 15.06 -12.27 2.79
N GLY A 20 13.88 -12.61 3.30
CA GLY A 20 13.65 -13.86 4.03
C GLY A 20 14.26 -13.92 5.43
N SER A 21 14.63 -12.78 6.01
CA SER A 21 15.25 -12.72 7.34
C SER A 21 14.68 -11.56 8.18
N HIS A 22 15.08 -11.52 9.46
CA HIS A 22 14.86 -10.40 10.36
C HIS A 22 16.17 -9.64 10.66
N PHE A 23 17.15 -9.70 9.75
CA PHE A 23 18.40 -8.98 9.86
C PHE A 23 18.29 -7.63 9.15
N PRO A 24 18.38 -6.48 9.85
CA PRO A 24 18.44 -5.19 9.23
C PRO A 24 19.80 -5.01 8.55
N VAL A 25 19.78 -4.62 7.27
CA VAL A 25 20.99 -4.43 6.43
C VAL A 25 21.37 -2.96 6.43
N PRO A 26 22.49 -2.54 7.06
CA PRO A 26 22.83 -1.13 7.23
C PRO A 26 22.84 -0.32 5.93
N GLU A 27 23.29 -0.90 4.82
CA GLU A 27 23.34 -0.26 3.51
C GLU A 27 21.94 0.06 2.93
N SER A 28 20.89 -0.59 3.45
CA SER A 28 19.52 -0.38 2.99
C SER A 28 18.83 0.84 3.62
N CYS A 29 19.46 1.55 4.55
CA CYS A 29 18.92 2.78 5.13
C CYS A 29 18.84 3.93 4.10
N PHE A 30 19.62 3.88 3.03
CA PHE A 30 19.67 4.89 1.96
C PHE A 30 19.03 4.37 0.68
N CYS A 31 17.69 4.37 0.64
CA CYS A 31 16.98 4.10 -0.59
C CYS A 31 16.87 5.41 -1.42
N PRO A 32 17.32 5.46 -2.68
CA PRO A 32 17.23 6.66 -3.52
C PRO A 32 15.81 7.17 -3.76
N GLN A 33 14.81 6.32 -3.56
CA GLN A 33 13.39 6.69 -3.67
C GLN A 33 12.80 7.27 -2.38
N THR A 34 13.57 7.23 -1.28
CA THR A 34 13.11 7.74 0.02
C THR A 34 13.46 9.21 0.14
N PRO A 35 12.51 10.09 0.51
CA PRO A 35 12.79 11.50 0.76
C PRO A 35 13.91 11.69 1.80
N GLU A 36 14.79 12.65 1.56
CA GLU A 36 15.97 12.91 2.41
C GLU A 36 15.62 13.11 3.90
N TRP A 37 14.48 13.76 4.18
CA TRP A 37 14.05 13.99 5.56
C TRP A 37 13.79 12.68 6.33
N MET A 38 13.38 11.59 5.66
CA MET A 38 13.17 10.30 6.31
C MET A 38 14.51 9.68 6.77
N GLY A 39 15.55 9.80 5.95
CA GLY A 39 16.91 9.40 6.32
C GLY A 39 17.40 10.17 7.56
N LYS A 40 17.29 11.51 7.52
CA LYS A 40 17.67 12.37 8.65
C LYS A 40 16.89 12.06 9.92
N ALA A 41 15.59 11.83 9.83
CA ALA A 41 14.76 11.46 10.98
C ALA A 41 15.15 10.10 11.57
N ALA A 42 15.46 9.12 10.73
CA ALA A 42 15.94 7.80 11.14
C ALA A 42 17.32 7.90 11.84
N GLU A 43 18.26 8.66 11.29
CA GLU A 43 19.58 8.91 11.87
C GLU A 43 19.48 9.60 13.24
N ASN A 44 18.61 10.60 13.37
CA ASN A 44 18.40 11.28 14.66
C ASN A 44 17.79 10.35 15.71
N ALA A 45 16.79 9.54 15.30
CA ALA A 45 16.22 8.55 16.20
C ALA A 45 17.28 7.51 16.64
N ALA A 46 18.09 7.00 15.72
CA ALA A 46 19.17 6.06 15.99
C ALA A 46 20.21 6.65 16.95
N ARG A 47 20.68 7.88 16.69
CA ARG A 47 21.65 8.56 17.55
C ARG A 47 21.12 8.76 18.96
N MET A 48 19.85 9.16 19.11
CA MET A 48 19.25 9.34 20.44
C MET A 48 19.05 8.00 21.16
N LEU A 49 18.70 6.93 20.43
CA LEU A 49 18.59 5.58 20.98
C LEU A 49 19.95 5.04 21.45
N SER A 50 21.04 5.33 20.76
CA SER A 50 22.40 4.95 21.17
C SER A 50 22.82 5.59 22.50
N LEU A 51 22.12 6.64 22.95
CA LEU A 51 22.34 7.32 24.21
C LEU A 51 21.26 7.00 25.26
N SER A 52 20.44 5.99 25.03
CA SER A 52 19.36 5.55 25.91
C SER A 52 19.58 4.12 26.40
N ASP A 53 18.85 3.74 27.46
CA ASP A 53 18.82 2.37 27.97
C ASP A 53 17.84 1.46 27.24
N LEU A 54 17.20 1.96 26.16
CA LEU A 54 16.26 1.16 25.35
C LEU A 54 17.02 0.17 24.47
N SER A 55 16.38 -0.97 24.19
CA SER A 55 16.94 -2.07 23.40
C SER A 55 16.18 -2.27 22.09
N PRO A 56 16.85 -2.70 20.99
CA PRO A 56 16.18 -3.08 19.76
C PRO A 56 15.40 -4.39 19.96
N TRP A 57 14.22 -4.45 19.36
CA TRP A 57 13.40 -5.66 19.38
C TRP A 57 14.08 -6.80 18.61
N ASN A 58 14.17 -7.97 19.26
CA ASN A 58 14.66 -9.21 18.66
C ASN A 58 13.48 -10.17 18.42
N GLU A 59 13.15 -10.41 17.17
CA GLU A 59 12.02 -11.29 16.80
C GLU A 59 12.22 -12.75 17.24
N SER A 60 13.46 -13.24 17.30
CA SER A 60 13.77 -14.61 17.68
C SER A 60 13.61 -14.85 19.17
N HIS A 61 14.05 -13.90 19.98
CA HIS A 61 13.98 -13.97 21.45
C HIS A 61 12.71 -13.32 22.00
N ARG A 62 12.01 -12.50 21.19
CA ARG A 62 10.83 -11.71 21.59
C ARG A 62 11.12 -10.75 22.75
N GLU A 63 12.27 -10.12 22.69
CA GLU A 63 12.80 -9.20 23.70
C GLU A 63 13.16 -7.86 23.06
N GLY A 64 13.12 -6.81 23.88
CA GLY A 64 13.48 -5.46 23.49
C GLY A 64 12.31 -4.50 23.49
N ASP A 65 12.60 -3.24 23.26
CA ASP A 65 11.67 -2.13 23.39
C ASP A 65 11.20 -1.62 22.02
N VAL A 66 12.14 -1.30 21.12
CA VAL A 66 11.88 -0.60 19.85
C VAL A 66 11.79 -1.58 18.70
N ARG A 67 10.63 -1.66 18.05
CA ARG A 67 10.35 -2.61 16.98
C ARG A 67 10.62 -2.06 15.58
N THR A 68 10.16 -0.85 15.29
CA THR A 68 10.29 -0.25 13.95
C THR A 68 10.01 1.25 14.00
N ILE A 69 10.41 1.94 12.94
CA ILE A 69 9.91 3.28 12.64
C ILE A 69 9.12 3.27 11.32
N VAL A 70 8.00 4.00 11.32
CA VAL A 70 7.18 4.20 10.14
C VAL A 70 7.08 5.69 9.86
N MET A 71 7.42 6.09 8.65
CA MET A 71 7.37 7.48 8.22
C MET A 71 6.48 7.62 7.00
N ARG A 72 5.75 8.72 6.93
CA ARG A 72 4.86 9.03 5.83
C ARG A 72 4.99 10.49 5.43
N ASP A 73 4.88 10.75 4.14
CA ASP A 73 4.87 12.08 3.56
C ASP A 73 3.45 12.42 3.08
N GLY A 74 3.02 13.63 3.36
CA GLY A 74 1.79 14.18 2.78
C GLY A 74 2.11 14.83 1.44
N VAL A 75 1.30 14.53 0.44
CA VAL A 75 1.42 15.08 -0.90
C VAL A 75 0.45 16.24 -1.06
N ASP A 76 0.88 17.29 -1.75
CA ASP A 76 0.06 18.48 -2.11
C ASP A 76 -0.42 19.37 -0.97
N SER A 77 0.34 19.52 0.08
CA SER A 77 0.12 20.62 1.00
C SER A 77 1.03 21.80 0.62
N GLU A 78 0.56 23.01 0.77
CA GLU A 78 1.39 24.23 0.66
C GLU A 78 2.60 24.19 1.59
N LYS A 79 2.52 23.35 2.62
CA LYS A 79 3.60 23.07 3.57
C LYS A 79 3.84 21.56 3.63
N PRO A 80 5.09 21.09 3.65
CA PRO A 80 5.41 19.69 3.84
C PRO A 80 4.73 19.14 5.11
N GLN A 81 4.00 18.06 4.96
CA GLN A 81 3.39 17.36 6.09
C GLN A 81 4.08 16.01 6.26
N ARG A 82 4.70 15.79 7.41
CA ARG A 82 5.57 14.65 7.67
C ARG A 82 5.15 13.97 8.95
N LEU A 83 4.88 12.67 8.86
CA LEU A 83 4.47 11.85 9.99
C LEU A 83 5.60 10.87 10.35
N PHE A 84 5.95 10.83 11.62
CA PHE A 84 6.88 9.88 12.19
C PHE A 84 6.17 9.04 13.26
N THR A 85 6.35 7.74 13.21
CA THR A 85 5.82 6.80 14.19
C THR A 85 6.94 5.94 14.74
N LEU A 86 7.15 5.97 16.06
CA LEU A 86 7.98 5.01 16.77
C LEU A 86 7.09 3.85 17.21
N CYS A 87 7.39 2.63 16.75
CA CYS A 87 6.68 1.43 17.18
C CYS A 87 7.50 0.71 18.25
N VAL A 88 6.89 0.45 19.39
CA VAL A 88 7.51 -0.18 20.55
C VAL A 88 6.72 -1.38 21.02
N HIS A 89 7.39 -2.30 21.73
CA HIS A 89 6.72 -3.45 22.32
C HIS A 89 5.72 -3.04 23.41
N GLY A 90 6.14 -2.16 24.32
CA GLY A 90 5.31 -1.70 25.42
C GLY A 90 5.58 -0.24 25.78
N GLU A 91 4.65 0.33 26.54
CA GLU A 91 4.77 1.69 27.03
C GLU A 91 5.33 1.69 28.45
N THR A 92 6.64 1.97 28.59
CA THR A 92 7.32 2.14 29.87
C THR A 92 7.58 3.63 30.16
N PRO A 93 7.90 4.02 31.41
CA PRO A 93 8.31 5.39 31.71
C PRO A 93 9.50 5.85 30.86
N GLU A 94 10.49 4.97 30.63
CA GLU A 94 11.68 5.23 29.82
C GLU A 94 11.30 5.51 28.37
N VAL A 95 10.42 4.69 27.78
CA VAL A 95 9.88 4.89 26.42
C VAL A 95 9.14 6.23 26.33
N ARG A 96 8.31 6.57 27.32
CA ARG A 96 7.59 7.86 27.35
C ARG A 96 8.53 9.06 27.39
N ILE A 97 9.53 9.00 28.24
CA ILE A 97 10.55 10.06 28.35
C ILE A 97 11.32 10.18 27.03
N PHE A 98 11.75 9.04 26.48
CA PHE A 98 12.49 8.99 25.23
C PHE A 98 11.68 9.59 24.07
N VAL A 99 10.45 9.11 23.86
CA VAL A 99 9.63 9.57 22.73
C VAL A 99 9.28 11.06 22.83
N GLY A 100 9.10 11.58 24.02
CA GLY A 100 8.88 13.02 24.25
C GLY A 100 10.09 13.87 23.83
N LYS A 101 11.31 13.44 24.18
CA LYS A 101 12.56 14.09 23.74
C LYS A 101 12.76 13.97 22.22
N LEU A 102 12.51 12.78 21.67
CA LEU A 102 12.59 12.52 20.22
C LEU A 102 11.60 13.39 19.46
N ALA A 103 10.35 13.46 19.91
CA ALA A 103 9.32 14.27 19.28
C ALA A 103 9.71 15.74 19.21
N LYS A 104 10.25 16.31 20.30
CA LYS A 104 10.74 17.69 20.30
C LYS A 104 11.81 17.90 19.22
N LYS A 105 12.80 17.01 19.15
CA LYS A 105 13.87 17.07 18.15
C LYS A 105 13.34 16.97 16.72
N LEU A 106 12.44 16.03 16.46
CA LEU A 106 11.82 15.82 15.13
C LEU A 106 10.97 17.02 14.70
N MET A 107 10.21 17.61 15.62
CA MET A 107 9.42 18.82 15.34
C MET A 107 10.31 20.02 14.93
N GLU A 108 11.47 20.20 15.59
CA GLU A 108 12.46 21.20 15.21
C GLU A 108 13.01 21.00 13.80
N GLU A 109 12.97 19.77 13.28
CA GLU A 109 13.42 19.38 11.93
C GLU A 109 12.29 19.34 10.90
N GLY A 110 11.11 19.84 11.26
CA GLY A 110 9.98 19.99 10.35
C GLY A 110 9.12 18.73 10.19
N ILE A 111 9.22 17.76 11.10
CA ILE A 111 8.20 16.72 11.24
C ILE A 111 6.96 17.37 11.83
N THR A 112 5.79 17.14 11.24
CA THR A 112 4.55 17.83 11.62
C THR A 112 3.67 16.99 12.55
N SER A 113 3.92 15.69 12.63
CA SER A 113 3.11 14.75 13.41
C SER A 113 3.97 13.59 13.94
N VAL A 114 3.93 13.34 15.24
CA VAL A 114 4.69 12.27 15.89
C VAL A 114 3.76 11.37 16.70
N PHE A 115 3.89 10.07 16.48
CA PHE A 115 3.13 9.03 17.17
C PHE A 115 4.03 8.01 17.85
N LEU A 116 3.52 7.45 18.95
CA LEU A 116 4.00 6.22 19.56
C LEU A 116 2.99 5.10 19.27
N ASN A 117 3.43 4.04 18.60
CA ASN A 117 2.58 2.88 18.35
C ASN A 117 2.95 1.73 19.28
N LEU A 118 1.95 1.14 19.93
CA LEU A 118 2.12 0.04 20.86
C LEU A 118 1.84 -1.29 20.18
N HIS A 119 2.85 -2.14 20.10
CA HIS A 119 2.78 -3.45 19.44
C HIS A 119 3.26 -4.57 20.37
N PRO A 120 2.46 -4.96 21.38
CA PRO A 120 2.84 -5.96 22.38
C PRO A 120 2.79 -7.41 21.87
N THR A 121 2.12 -7.65 20.74
CA THR A 121 1.94 -9.01 20.22
C THR A 121 3.05 -9.41 19.27
N PRO A 122 3.56 -10.65 19.32
CA PRO A 122 4.47 -11.16 18.31
C PRO A 122 3.75 -11.32 16.97
N GLY A 123 4.50 -11.26 15.88
CA GLY A 123 3.99 -11.47 14.53
C GLY A 123 4.50 -10.47 13.51
N ASN A 124 4.13 -10.67 12.25
CA ASN A 124 4.64 -9.90 11.11
C ASN A 124 3.90 -8.57 10.88
N ALA A 125 2.94 -8.21 11.74
CA ALA A 125 2.31 -6.90 11.64
C ALA A 125 3.33 -5.80 11.90
N VAL A 126 3.32 -4.76 11.09
CA VAL A 126 4.26 -3.63 11.21
C VAL A 126 3.89 -2.74 12.39
N LEU A 127 2.60 -2.50 12.58
CA LEU A 127 2.05 -1.66 13.63
C LEU A 127 1.10 -2.47 14.52
N GLY A 128 1.11 -2.16 15.78
CA GLY A 128 0.09 -2.58 16.74
C GLY A 128 -1.21 -1.80 16.53
N ARG A 129 -2.24 -2.20 17.27
CA ARG A 129 -3.60 -1.65 17.12
C ARG A 129 -3.77 -0.25 17.69
N HIS A 130 -2.87 0.22 18.54
CA HIS A 130 -2.99 1.47 19.27
C HIS A 130 -1.83 2.39 18.97
N SER A 131 -2.14 3.57 18.43
CA SER A 131 -1.19 4.66 18.25
C SER A 131 -1.59 5.84 19.13
N LEU A 132 -0.66 6.30 19.94
CA LEU A 132 -0.78 7.45 20.81
C LEU A 132 -0.16 8.67 20.10
N HIS A 133 -0.94 9.75 20.00
CA HIS A 133 -0.43 11.01 19.50
C HIS A 133 0.51 11.63 20.54
N VAL A 134 1.74 11.97 20.14
CA VAL A 134 2.78 12.51 21.03
C VAL A 134 2.96 14.00 20.85
N ALA A 135 3.06 14.47 19.59
CA ALA A 135 3.28 15.87 19.30
C ALA A 135 2.83 16.25 17.88
N GLY A 136 2.57 17.54 17.68
CA GLY A 136 2.19 18.12 16.40
C GLY A 136 0.71 17.95 16.05
N THR A 137 0.41 17.72 14.78
CA THR A 137 -0.96 17.48 14.28
C THR A 137 -1.39 16.04 14.52
N ASP A 138 -2.69 15.80 14.67
CA ASP A 138 -3.26 14.46 14.82
C ASP A 138 -3.32 13.70 13.47
N GLY A 139 -2.16 13.55 12.84
CA GLY A 139 -1.97 12.99 11.51
C GLY A 139 -1.56 14.04 10.48
N ILE A 140 -1.45 13.61 9.25
CA ILE A 140 -1.14 14.43 8.08
C ILE A 140 -2.27 14.35 7.06
N GLU A 141 -2.24 15.21 6.06
CA GLU A 141 -3.15 15.16 4.92
C GLU A 141 -2.38 14.80 3.65
N THR A 142 -3.03 14.07 2.76
CA THR A 142 -2.56 13.82 1.41
C THR A 142 -3.68 14.04 0.41
N THR A 143 -3.33 14.43 -0.81
CA THR A 143 -4.27 14.62 -1.91
C THR A 143 -4.09 13.50 -2.93
N ILE A 144 -5.19 12.89 -3.35
CA ILE A 144 -5.22 11.87 -4.40
C ILE A 144 -6.39 12.20 -5.32
N GLY A 145 -6.13 12.45 -6.61
CA GLY A 145 -7.14 12.81 -7.58
C GLY A 145 -7.92 14.07 -7.23
N GLY A 146 -7.28 15.04 -6.54
CA GLY A 146 -7.89 16.27 -6.07
C GLY A 146 -8.80 16.13 -4.84
N LEU A 147 -8.83 14.97 -4.18
CA LEU A 147 -9.53 14.74 -2.92
C LEU A 147 -8.54 14.66 -1.75
N ARG A 148 -8.90 15.24 -0.61
CA ARG A 148 -8.08 15.28 0.60
C ARG A 148 -8.38 14.10 1.52
N PHE A 149 -7.33 13.42 1.97
CA PHE A 149 -7.40 12.26 2.87
C PHE A 149 -6.59 12.50 4.12
N ALA A 150 -7.19 12.23 5.29
CA ALA A 150 -6.46 12.21 6.55
C ALA A 150 -5.68 10.91 6.71
N VAL A 151 -4.40 11.04 7.05
CA VAL A 151 -3.47 9.92 7.20
C VAL A 151 -2.95 9.88 8.62
N ARG A 152 -3.15 8.75 9.28
CA ARG A 152 -2.56 8.39 10.58
C ARG A 152 -1.64 7.17 10.42
N PRO A 153 -0.91 6.76 11.45
CA PRO A 153 -0.04 5.57 11.35
C PRO A 153 -0.73 4.35 10.76
N GLU A 154 -1.97 4.06 11.18
CA GLU A 154 -2.74 2.88 10.80
C GLU A 154 -3.42 2.99 9.43
N THR A 155 -3.46 4.19 8.84
CA THR A 155 -4.11 4.40 7.55
C THR A 155 -3.35 3.69 6.46
N PHE A 156 -3.99 2.75 5.77
CA PHE A 156 -3.41 2.20 4.55
C PHE A 156 -3.66 3.15 3.38
N LEU A 157 -2.59 3.52 2.72
CA LEU A 157 -2.59 4.21 1.42
C LEU A 157 -1.44 3.65 0.58
N GLN A 158 -1.63 3.61 -0.72
CA GLN A 158 -0.58 3.21 -1.65
C GLN A 158 0.67 4.10 -1.48
N VAL A 159 1.84 3.47 -1.48
CA VAL A 159 3.11 4.14 -1.13
C VAL A 159 3.63 5.12 -2.18
N ASN A 160 3.16 5.02 -3.43
CA ASN A 160 3.54 5.91 -4.52
C ASN A 160 2.33 6.72 -5.00
N PRO A 161 2.11 7.94 -4.48
CA PRO A 161 0.91 8.73 -4.78
C PRO A 161 0.72 9.01 -6.27
N GLY A 162 1.79 9.35 -7.00
CA GLY A 162 1.69 9.66 -8.42
C GLY A 162 1.31 8.45 -9.28
N GLN A 163 1.75 7.25 -8.92
CA GLN A 163 1.32 6.03 -9.61
C GLN A 163 -0.09 5.61 -9.16
N THR A 164 -0.44 5.85 -7.90
CA THR A 164 -1.78 5.60 -7.37
C THR A 164 -2.84 6.39 -8.13
N GLU A 165 -2.60 7.68 -8.37
CA GLU A 165 -3.53 8.51 -9.16
C GLU A 165 -3.72 7.97 -10.57
N ARG A 166 -2.63 7.56 -11.24
CA ARG A 166 -2.69 6.96 -12.58
C ARG A 166 -3.46 5.65 -12.58
N LEU A 167 -3.17 4.76 -11.62
CA LEU A 167 -3.85 3.48 -11.47
C LEU A 167 -5.36 3.66 -11.26
N TYR A 168 -5.72 4.56 -10.35
CA TYR A 168 -7.13 4.83 -10.03
C TYR A 168 -7.86 5.51 -11.20
N ALA A 169 -7.21 6.44 -11.90
CA ALA A 169 -7.77 7.04 -13.10
C ALA A 169 -8.02 5.99 -14.20
N MET A 170 -7.06 5.10 -14.46
CA MET A 170 -7.22 4.00 -15.42
C MET A 170 -8.35 3.05 -15.02
N ALA A 171 -8.45 2.68 -13.74
CA ALA A 171 -9.51 1.80 -13.25
C ALA A 171 -10.90 2.42 -13.47
N LEU A 172 -11.06 3.71 -13.17
CA LEU A 172 -12.30 4.43 -13.39
C LEU A 172 -12.62 4.62 -14.88
N GLU A 173 -11.61 4.85 -15.72
CA GLU A 173 -11.77 4.92 -17.18
C GLU A 173 -12.24 3.57 -17.75
N TRP A 174 -11.71 2.46 -17.27
CA TRP A 174 -12.14 1.12 -17.72
C TRP A 174 -13.54 0.78 -17.26
N VAL A 175 -13.89 1.11 -16.01
CA VAL A 175 -15.24 0.89 -15.49
C VAL A 175 -16.23 1.82 -16.17
N ALA A 176 -15.84 3.07 -16.45
CA ALA A 176 -16.63 4.13 -17.09
C ALA A 176 -18.09 4.17 -16.62
N PRO A 177 -18.37 4.36 -15.31
CA PRO A 177 -19.72 4.35 -14.79
C PRO A 177 -20.54 5.51 -15.39
N GLU A 178 -21.80 5.26 -15.69
CA GLU A 178 -22.73 6.31 -16.10
C GLU A 178 -23.26 7.06 -14.84
N LYS A 179 -23.77 8.29 -15.05
CA LYS A 179 -24.20 9.17 -13.96
C LYS A 179 -25.36 8.64 -13.11
N ASP A 180 -26.14 7.73 -13.63
CA ASP A 180 -27.29 7.09 -12.96
C ASP A 180 -26.96 5.69 -12.41
N GLU A 181 -25.72 5.24 -12.57
CA GLU A 181 -25.29 3.91 -12.17
C GLU A 181 -24.76 3.87 -10.71
N VAL A 182 -24.78 2.66 -10.14
CA VAL A 182 -24.18 2.34 -8.84
C VAL A 182 -22.87 1.57 -9.07
N LEU A 183 -21.80 2.01 -8.39
CA LEU A 183 -20.51 1.35 -8.40
C LEU A 183 -20.20 0.77 -7.02
N LEU A 184 -19.70 -0.47 -6.99
CA LEU A 184 -19.13 -1.07 -5.78
C LEU A 184 -17.62 -0.94 -5.74
N ASP A 185 -17.10 -0.66 -4.55
CA ASP A 185 -15.66 -0.69 -4.22
C ASP A 185 -15.48 -1.67 -3.06
N LEU A 186 -15.04 -2.89 -3.39
CA LEU A 186 -14.89 -3.97 -2.44
C LEU A 186 -13.44 -4.03 -1.97
N TYR A 187 -13.28 -4.07 -0.64
CA TYR A 187 -12.00 -3.86 0.08
C TYR A 187 -11.55 -2.39 0.02
N CYS A 188 -12.50 -1.46 0.24
CA CYS A 188 -12.34 -0.04 -0.04
C CYS A 188 -11.36 0.70 0.90
N GLY A 189 -10.94 0.09 2.01
CA GLY A 189 -10.08 0.73 3.00
C GLY A 189 -10.66 2.06 3.50
N VAL A 190 -9.90 3.14 3.40
CA VAL A 190 -10.32 4.49 3.80
C VAL A 190 -11.14 5.23 2.72
N GLY A 191 -11.63 4.50 1.73
CA GLY A 191 -12.57 4.98 0.73
C GLY A 191 -11.96 5.76 -0.43
N THR A 192 -10.68 5.61 -0.70
CA THR A 192 -9.99 6.42 -1.74
C THR A 192 -10.64 6.22 -3.10
N MET A 193 -10.77 4.96 -3.55
CA MET A 193 -11.37 4.64 -4.84
C MET A 193 -12.88 4.93 -4.83
N THR A 194 -13.59 4.60 -3.74
CA THR A 194 -15.03 4.89 -3.58
C THR A 194 -15.32 6.36 -3.78
N LEU A 195 -14.54 7.26 -3.16
CA LEU A 195 -14.76 8.70 -3.24
C LEU A 195 -14.42 9.28 -4.61
N LEU A 196 -13.39 8.75 -5.28
CA LEU A 196 -13.09 9.12 -6.66
C LEU A 196 -14.21 8.69 -7.61
N ALA A 197 -14.72 7.47 -7.44
CA ALA A 197 -15.84 6.93 -8.22
C ALA A 197 -17.14 7.71 -8.00
N ALA A 198 -17.41 8.15 -6.78
CA ALA A 198 -18.60 8.93 -6.43
C ALA A 198 -18.75 10.24 -7.23
N ARG A 199 -17.65 10.76 -7.79
CA ARG A 199 -17.67 11.96 -8.66
C ARG A 199 -18.24 11.69 -10.06
N THR A 200 -18.36 10.43 -10.46
CA THR A 200 -18.70 10.03 -11.83
C THR A 200 -19.96 9.16 -11.93
N CYS A 201 -20.50 8.68 -10.80
CA CYS A 201 -21.67 7.79 -10.75
C CYS A 201 -22.76 8.35 -9.83
N ALA A 202 -23.98 7.76 -9.86
CA ALA A 202 -25.08 8.14 -8.99
C ALA A 202 -24.78 7.83 -7.52
N LYS A 203 -24.18 6.67 -7.28
CA LYS A 203 -23.86 6.20 -5.94
C LYS A 203 -22.63 5.29 -5.96
N ALA A 204 -21.68 5.54 -5.08
CA ALA A 204 -20.56 4.65 -4.83
C ALA A 204 -20.76 3.95 -3.47
N VAL A 205 -20.54 2.64 -3.42
CA VAL A 205 -20.72 1.83 -2.20
C VAL A 205 -19.40 1.14 -1.90
N GLY A 206 -18.76 1.53 -0.78
CA GLY A 206 -17.53 0.93 -0.28
C GLY A 206 -17.80 -0.13 0.79
N VAL A 207 -17.10 -1.25 0.71
CA VAL A 207 -17.15 -2.33 1.71
C VAL A 207 -15.75 -2.66 2.18
N ASP A 208 -15.53 -2.72 3.49
CA ASP A 208 -14.27 -3.15 4.08
C ASP A 208 -14.50 -3.81 5.44
N ILE A 209 -13.72 -4.85 5.74
CA ILE A 209 -13.85 -5.59 7.00
C ILE A 209 -13.37 -4.77 8.22
N VAL A 210 -12.49 -3.79 8.00
CA VAL A 210 -11.90 -2.97 9.05
C VAL A 210 -12.81 -1.79 9.40
N ALA A 211 -13.59 -1.90 10.46
CA ALA A 211 -14.54 -0.86 10.88
C ALA A 211 -13.87 0.52 11.06
N ALA A 212 -12.64 0.57 11.60
CA ALA A 212 -11.89 1.82 11.73
C ALA A 212 -11.57 2.48 10.38
N SER A 213 -11.31 1.70 9.34
CA SER A 213 -11.12 2.19 7.96
C SER A 213 -12.43 2.79 7.43
N ILE A 214 -13.57 2.15 7.67
CA ILE A 214 -14.89 2.64 7.27
C ILE A 214 -15.23 3.96 7.94
N GLU A 215 -14.97 4.10 9.25
CA GLU A 215 -15.17 5.39 9.92
C GLU A 215 -14.29 6.50 9.31
N ARG A 216 -13.06 6.18 8.95
CA ARG A 216 -12.17 7.10 8.22
C ARG A 216 -12.73 7.45 6.83
N ALA A 217 -13.25 6.46 6.11
CA ALA A 217 -13.85 6.68 4.78
C ALA A 217 -15.04 7.66 4.88
N LYS A 218 -15.91 7.53 5.87
CA LYS A 218 -17.00 8.46 6.13
C LYS A 218 -16.51 9.88 6.46
N LEU A 219 -15.45 10.00 7.28
CA LEU A 219 -14.84 11.29 7.57
C LEU A 219 -14.20 11.92 6.33
N ASN A 220 -13.55 11.13 5.48
CA ASN A 220 -12.99 11.59 4.21
C ASN A 220 -14.08 12.03 3.23
N ALA A 221 -15.22 11.33 3.16
CA ALA A 221 -16.39 11.75 2.39
C ALA A 221 -16.88 13.13 2.83
N LYS A 222 -17.09 13.30 4.14
CA LYS A 222 -17.51 14.59 4.72
C LYS A 222 -16.51 15.70 4.44
N ARG A 223 -15.19 15.43 4.58
CA ARG A 223 -14.10 16.39 4.31
C ARG A 223 -14.12 16.91 2.88
N ASN A 224 -14.50 16.06 1.93
CA ASN A 224 -14.54 16.38 0.51
C ASN A 224 -15.93 16.77 -0.01
N GLY A 225 -16.93 16.89 0.86
CA GLY A 225 -18.30 17.26 0.46
C GLY A 225 -18.96 16.21 -0.44
N ILE A 226 -18.59 14.93 -0.32
CA ILE A 226 -19.14 13.83 -1.11
C ILE A 226 -20.26 13.17 -0.32
N GLU A 227 -21.50 13.26 -0.81
CA GLU A 227 -22.71 12.79 -0.15
C GLU A 227 -23.25 11.47 -0.71
N ASN A 228 -22.87 11.13 -1.95
CA ASN A 228 -23.32 9.93 -2.67
C ASN A 228 -22.40 8.71 -2.48
N ALA A 229 -21.45 8.77 -1.55
CA ALA A 229 -20.64 7.62 -1.13
C ALA A 229 -21.20 7.02 0.17
N VAL A 230 -21.42 5.71 0.18
CA VAL A 230 -21.94 4.95 1.32
C VAL A 230 -20.96 3.85 1.69
N PHE A 231 -20.74 3.64 2.99
CA PHE A 231 -19.72 2.71 3.48
C PHE A 231 -20.29 1.69 4.47
N HIS A 232 -19.94 0.43 4.27
CA HIS A 232 -20.35 -0.72 5.07
C HIS A 232 -19.13 -1.42 5.68
N ALA A 233 -19.20 -1.66 7.00
CA ALA A 233 -18.17 -2.40 7.72
C ALA A 233 -18.59 -3.87 7.84
N GLY A 234 -17.81 -4.77 7.23
CA GLY A 234 -18.07 -6.21 7.26
C GLY A 234 -17.24 -6.94 6.21
N ALA A 235 -17.21 -8.27 6.31
CA ALA A 235 -16.58 -9.08 5.29
C ALA A 235 -17.35 -8.93 3.97
N VAL A 236 -16.64 -8.84 2.86
CA VAL A 236 -17.24 -8.65 1.52
C VAL A 236 -18.19 -9.79 1.19
N GLU A 237 -17.85 -11.00 1.59
CA GLU A 237 -18.61 -12.23 1.40
C GLU A 237 -20.00 -12.17 2.06
N ASP A 238 -20.12 -11.47 3.18
CA ASP A 238 -21.36 -11.31 3.94
C ASP A 238 -22.13 -10.07 3.50
N GLU A 239 -21.43 -8.94 3.29
CA GLU A 239 -22.07 -7.66 2.98
C GLU A 239 -22.58 -7.59 1.54
N LEU A 240 -21.87 -8.18 0.58
CA LEU A 240 -22.29 -8.14 -0.82
C LEU A 240 -23.68 -8.78 -1.06
N PRO A 241 -23.99 -9.99 -0.54
CA PRO A 241 -25.33 -10.56 -0.64
C PRO A 241 -26.40 -9.69 0.01
N ARG A 242 -26.11 -9.07 1.17
CA ARG A 242 -27.02 -8.17 1.89
C ARG A 242 -27.36 -6.92 1.07
N LEU A 243 -26.33 -6.32 0.46
CA LEU A 243 -26.49 -5.15 -0.41
C LEU A 243 -27.36 -5.48 -1.63
N ILE A 244 -27.15 -6.63 -2.26
CA ILE A 244 -27.95 -7.09 -3.38
C ILE A 244 -29.40 -7.34 -2.93
N ALA A 245 -29.62 -8.00 -1.78
CA ALA A 245 -30.93 -8.26 -1.22
C ALA A 245 -31.67 -6.97 -0.86
N SER A 246 -30.96 -5.92 -0.42
CA SER A 246 -31.54 -4.60 -0.14
C SER A 246 -31.93 -3.79 -1.38
N GLY A 247 -31.71 -4.34 -2.58
CA GLY A 247 -32.07 -3.70 -3.84
C GLY A 247 -30.96 -2.94 -4.53
N ILE A 248 -29.72 -2.97 -4.03
CA ILE A 248 -28.56 -2.41 -4.74
C ILE A 248 -28.35 -3.21 -6.03
N ARG A 249 -28.24 -2.50 -7.14
CA ARG A 249 -28.00 -3.07 -8.48
C ARG A 249 -26.74 -2.43 -9.06
N PRO A 250 -25.56 -2.98 -8.78
CA PRO A 250 -24.31 -2.41 -9.28
C PRO A 250 -24.17 -2.60 -10.77
N ALA A 251 -23.77 -1.56 -11.48
CA ALA A 251 -23.38 -1.64 -12.89
C ALA A 251 -21.95 -2.18 -13.02
N ALA A 252 -21.11 -1.93 -12.02
CA ALA A 252 -19.75 -2.41 -11.98
C ALA A 252 -19.22 -2.55 -10.54
N ALA A 253 -18.14 -3.32 -10.39
CA ALA A 253 -17.40 -3.44 -9.14
C ALA A 253 -15.89 -3.32 -9.36
N ILE A 254 -15.22 -2.62 -8.47
CA ILE A 254 -13.77 -2.56 -8.34
C ILE A 254 -13.38 -3.40 -7.13
N LEU A 255 -12.33 -4.22 -7.27
CA LEU A 255 -11.88 -5.13 -6.23
C LEU A 255 -10.36 -5.00 -6.08
N ASP A 256 -9.93 -4.69 -4.86
CA ASP A 256 -8.51 -4.64 -4.47
C ASP A 256 -8.27 -5.52 -3.22
N PRO A 257 -8.40 -6.87 -3.35
CA PRO A 257 -8.30 -7.77 -2.22
C PRO A 257 -6.87 -7.83 -1.66
N ALA A 258 -6.77 -8.03 -0.34
CA ALA A 258 -5.51 -8.32 0.32
C ALA A 258 -4.84 -9.59 -0.23
N PHE A 259 -3.60 -9.88 0.20
CA PHE A 259 -2.74 -10.96 -0.30
C PHE A 259 -3.36 -12.37 -0.40
N LYS A 260 -4.45 -12.65 0.32
CA LYS A 260 -5.16 -13.93 0.25
C LYS A 260 -6.01 -14.09 -1.02
N GLY A 261 -6.24 -13.01 -1.78
CA GLY A 261 -7.11 -13.03 -2.94
C GLY A 261 -8.59 -12.90 -2.60
N LEU A 262 -9.44 -13.19 -3.59
CA LEU A 262 -10.90 -13.17 -3.46
C LEU A 262 -11.41 -14.50 -2.91
N GLU A 263 -12.40 -14.44 -2.03
CA GLU A 263 -13.18 -15.63 -1.68
C GLU A 263 -14.00 -16.12 -2.88
N GLU A 264 -14.14 -17.43 -3.01
CA GLU A 264 -14.77 -18.08 -4.18
C GLU A 264 -16.22 -17.66 -4.42
N THR A 265 -16.92 -17.19 -3.39
CA THR A 265 -18.32 -16.76 -3.42
C THR A 265 -18.55 -15.39 -4.02
N VAL A 266 -17.54 -14.51 -4.03
CA VAL A 266 -17.68 -13.11 -4.49
C VAL A 266 -17.91 -13.01 -6.01
N PRO A 267 -17.12 -13.66 -6.88
CA PRO A 267 -17.34 -13.58 -8.32
C PRO A 267 -18.71 -14.08 -8.80
N PRO A 268 -19.23 -15.23 -8.33
CA PRO A 268 -20.55 -15.67 -8.71
C PRO A 268 -21.68 -14.70 -8.30
N THR A 269 -21.58 -14.12 -7.11
CA THR A 269 -22.57 -13.17 -6.61
C THR A 269 -22.62 -11.90 -7.48
N LEU A 270 -21.47 -11.39 -7.91
CA LEU A 270 -21.38 -10.25 -8.82
C LEU A 270 -21.92 -10.60 -10.21
N ASN A 271 -21.55 -11.76 -10.76
CA ASN A 271 -21.97 -12.19 -12.09
C ASN A 271 -23.48 -12.44 -12.19
N ALA A 272 -24.11 -12.91 -11.12
CA ALA A 272 -25.56 -13.13 -11.08
C ALA A 272 -26.38 -11.84 -11.21
N GLN A 273 -25.79 -10.67 -10.94
CA GLN A 273 -26.48 -9.38 -10.94
C GLN A 273 -26.17 -8.51 -12.17
N GLY A 274 -25.15 -8.86 -12.95
CA GLY A 274 -24.62 -7.96 -13.97
C GLY A 274 -25.04 -8.31 -15.39
N ARG A 275 -25.53 -7.31 -16.13
CA ARG A 275 -25.38 -7.31 -17.59
C ARG A 275 -23.91 -6.94 -17.86
N GLY A 276 -23.04 -7.96 -18.00
CA GLY A 276 -21.61 -7.75 -18.14
C GLY A 276 -21.26 -6.81 -19.30
N ARG A 277 -20.62 -5.70 -19.03
CA ARG A 277 -19.82 -4.98 -20.02
C ARG A 277 -18.54 -5.78 -20.18
N GLY A 278 -18.23 -6.27 -21.36
CA GLY A 278 -16.96 -6.93 -21.65
C GLY A 278 -15.82 -5.94 -21.38
N GLY A 279 -15.01 -6.22 -20.39
CA GLY A 279 -13.73 -5.56 -20.23
C GLY A 279 -12.89 -5.76 -21.49
N PRO A 280 -11.81 -4.99 -21.69
CA PRO A 280 -10.87 -5.23 -22.77
C PRO A 280 -10.44 -6.70 -22.73
N PRO A 281 -10.23 -7.34 -23.90
CA PRO A 281 -9.81 -8.73 -23.94
C PRO A 281 -8.55 -8.89 -23.09
N PRO A 282 -8.44 -9.96 -22.29
CA PRO A 282 -7.24 -10.21 -21.52
C PRO A 282 -6.06 -10.13 -22.45
N CYS A 283 -5.03 -9.36 -22.06
CA CYS A 283 -3.78 -9.28 -22.79
C CYS A 283 -3.31 -10.71 -23.06
N GLY A 284 -3.35 -11.10 -24.35
CA GLY A 284 -3.23 -12.49 -24.75
C GLY A 284 -1.89 -13.10 -24.40
N ARG A 285 -1.83 -13.74 -23.24
CA ARG A 285 -1.05 -14.95 -22.96
C ARG A 285 -1.70 -15.64 -21.76
N PRO A 286 -2.13 -16.90 -21.87
CA PRO A 286 -2.55 -17.64 -20.70
C PRO A 286 -1.34 -17.84 -19.80
N CYS A 287 -1.44 -17.38 -18.56
CA CYS A 287 -0.55 -17.80 -17.49
C CYS A 287 -0.69 -19.32 -17.36
N ARG A 288 0.28 -20.08 -17.84
CA ARG A 288 0.33 -21.53 -17.61
C ARG A 288 0.51 -21.73 -16.11
N SER A 289 -0.50 -22.25 -15.46
CA SER A 289 -0.38 -22.88 -14.16
C SER A 289 0.72 -23.95 -14.27
N ARG A 290 1.81 -23.77 -13.52
CA ARG A 290 2.75 -24.85 -13.30
C ARG A 290 2.06 -25.86 -12.39
N ASP A 291 1.56 -26.92 -12.99
CA ASP A 291 1.21 -28.13 -12.27
C ASP A 291 2.45 -28.65 -11.52
N SER A 292 2.37 -28.60 -10.22
CA SER A 292 3.32 -29.21 -9.31
C SER A 292 2.96 -30.71 -9.16
N SER A 293 3.32 -31.53 -10.11
CA SER A 293 3.40 -32.98 -9.91
C SER A 293 4.25 -33.59 -11.01
N THR A 294 5.51 -33.77 -10.74
CA THR A 294 6.30 -34.97 -11.03
C THR A 294 7.79 -34.68 -10.79
N SER A 295 8.28 -35.26 -9.72
CA SER A 295 9.70 -35.53 -9.54
C SER A 295 10.08 -36.76 -10.38
N PRO A 296 11.22 -36.77 -11.07
CA PRO A 296 12.01 -37.98 -11.08
C PRO A 296 13.45 -37.75 -10.62
N ALA A 297 13.84 -38.71 -9.83
CA ALA A 297 15.18 -38.90 -9.29
C ALA A 297 16.23 -39.19 -10.37
N THR A 298 17.48 -38.84 -10.00
CA THR A 298 18.76 -39.46 -10.37
C THR A 298 19.19 -39.51 -11.83
N ARG A 299 20.27 -38.76 -12.13
CA ARG A 299 21.55 -39.33 -12.63
C ARG A 299 22.60 -38.20 -12.82
N ARG A 300 23.71 -38.30 -12.07
CA ARG A 300 25.03 -37.84 -12.53
C ARG A 300 25.58 -38.84 -13.55
N PRO A 301 26.48 -38.48 -14.50
CA PRO A 301 27.87 -38.22 -14.17
C PRO A 301 28.66 -37.23 -15.08
N SER A 302 29.77 -36.78 -14.50
CA SER A 302 31.14 -36.64 -15.03
C SER A 302 31.49 -35.72 -16.24
N ARG A 303 32.31 -34.70 -15.91
CA ARG A 303 33.66 -34.38 -16.43
C ARG A 303 33.83 -34.18 -17.93
N ALA A 304 34.17 -32.96 -18.34
CA ALA A 304 35.42 -32.69 -19.09
C ALA A 304 35.71 -31.19 -19.26
N MET A 305 36.89 -30.83 -18.89
CA MET A 305 37.66 -29.62 -19.16
C MET A 305 37.77 -29.33 -20.69
N ARG A 306 37.70 -28.05 -21.10
CA ARG A 306 38.77 -27.45 -21.93
C ARG A 306 38.59 -25.93 -22.08
N GLN A 307 39.71 -25.28 -21.95
CA GLN A 307 40.00 -23.86 -22.21
C GLN A 307 40.05 -23.56 -23.71
N SER A 308 39.78 -22.32 -24.08
CA SER A 308 40.52 -21.44 -25.02
C SER A 308 39.67 -20.17 -25.23
N SER A 309 40.07 -19.00 -24.80
CA SER A 309 41.00 -18.00 -25.34
C SER A 309 40.49 -17.21 -26.54
N SER A 310 40.50 -15.86 -26.33
CA SER A 310 40.73 -14.75 -27.27
C SER A 310 39.58 -14.40 -28.24
N SER A 311 39.18 -13.19 -28.43
CA SER A 311 39.70 -11.88 -28.68
C SER A 311 38.64 -11.01 -29.39
N SER A 312 38.49 -9.79 -28.94
CA SER A 312 38.52 -8.51 -29.67
C SER A 312 37.45 -8.11 -30.69
N ALA A 313 37.08 -6.85 -30.53
CA ALA A 313 36.62 -5.85 -31.50
C ALA A 313 35.15 -5.94 -31.93
N GLY A 314 34.30 -4.92 -31.87
CA GLY A 314 34.42 -3.51 -32.05
C GLY A 314 33.18 -3.02 -32.80
N ALA A 315 32.80 -1.76 -32.57
CA ALA A 315 31.96 -0.90 -33.43
C ALA A 315 30.43 -0.94 -33.25
N SER A 316 29.86 0.01 -32.54
CA SER A 316 29.26 1.29 -32.95
C SER A 316 28.00 1.27 -33.83
N ARG A 317 27.05 2.11 -33.36
CA ARG A 317 26.05 2.91 -34.08
C ARG A 317 24.68 2.32 -34.33
N GLY A 318 23.66 3.12 -33.88
CA GLY A 318 22.45 3.28 -34.60
C GLY A 318 21.21 3.60 -33.74
N SER A 319 21.14 4.82 -33.24
CA SER A 319 19.89 5.43 -32.75
C SER A 319 18.92 5.65 -33.91
N ARG A 320 17.66 5.22 -33.78
CA ARG A 320 16.55 5.74 -34.59
C ARG A 320 15.37 6.12 -33.68
N PRO A 321 14.74 7.27 -33.96
CA PRO A 321 13.63 7.79 -33.16
C PRO A 321 12.29 7.14 -33.56
N TRP A 322 11.44 6.93 -32.56
CA TRP A 322 10.06 6.52 -32.74
C TRP A 322 9.21 7.72 -33.18
N THR A 323 8.65 7.64 -34.38
CA THR A 323 7.63 8.56 -34.89
C THR A 323 6.25 8.08 -34.46
N SER A 324 5.48 9.03 -33.91
CA SER A 324 4.07 8.87 -33.56
C SER A 324 3.21 8.74 -34.82
N SER A 325 2.44 7.67 -34.95
CA SER A 325 1.32 7.63 -35.90
C SER A 325 0.00 7.69 -35.15
N ARG A 326 -0.79 8.72 -35.49
CA ARG A 326 -2.18 8.92 -35.09
C ARG A 326 -3.03 7.77 -35.65
N ALA A 327 -3.78 7.08 -34.79
CA ALA A 327 -4.86 6.23 -35.20
C ALA A 327 -6.20 6.88 -34.85
N HIS A 328 -7.02 7.06 -35.88
CA HIS A 328 -8.40 7.57 -35.80
C HIS A 328 -9.30 6.54 -35.11
N SER A 329 -10.05 7.01 -34.11
CA SER A 329 -11.07 6.23 -33.42
C SER A 329 -12.37 6.24 -34.20
N THR A 330 -12.79 5.07 -34.65
CA THR A 330 -14.21 4.81 -35.00
C THR A 330 -14.88 4.10 -33.83
N SER A 331 -15.71 4.84 -33.12
CA SER A 331 -16.55 4.33 -32.03
C SER A 331 -17.68 3.47 -32.61
N ARG A 332 -17.65 2.16 -32.41
CA ARG A 332 -18.84 1.32 -32.42
C ARG A 332 -19.19 0.92 -30.98
N ARG A 333 -20.32 1.46 -30.53
CA ARG A 333 -20.96 1.03 -29.26
C ARG A 333 -21.47 -0.40 -29.40
N LEU A 334 -20.90 -1.32 -28.68
CA LEU A 334 -21.49 -2.60 -28.35
C LEU A 334 -21.83 -2.58 -26.85
N ARG A 335 -23.14 -2.53 -26.58
CA ARG A 335 -23.66 -2.67 -25.21
C ARG A 335 -23.77 -4.16 -24.90
N SER A 336 -23.09 -4.64 -23.87
CA SER A 336 -23.53 -5.70 -22.93
C SER A 336 -22.35 -6.30 -22.19
N SER A 337 -22.45 -6.34 -20.90
CA SER A 337 -21.82 -7.14 -19.83
C SER A 337 -21.18 -6.31 -18.72
N SER A 338 -21.47 -6.67 -17.46
CA SER A 338 -20.93 -6.04 -16.24
C SER A 338 -19.42 -6.19 -16.22
N ALA A 339 -18.68 -5.07 -16.07
CA ALA A 339 -17.24 -5.10 -15.93
C ALA A 339 -16.87 -5.28 -14.44
N THR A 340 -16.20 -6.38 -14.14
CA THR A 340 -15.53 -6.60 -12.86
C THR A 340 -14.04 -6.38 -13.09
N LEU A 341 -13.46 -5.43 -12.38
CA LEU A 341 -12.02 -5.14 -12.40
C LEU A 341 -11.39 -5.57 -11.10
N SER A 342 -10.41 -6.49 -11.16
CA SER A 342 -9.55 -6.82 -10.04
C SER A 342 -8.21 -6.12 -10.22
N LEU A 343 -7.84 -5.26 -9.27
CA LEU A 343 -6.53 -4.61 -9.20
C LEU A 343 -5.50 -5.58 -8.57
N GLY A 344 -5.35 -6.75 -9.18
CA GLY A 344 -4.44 -7.78 -8.68
C GLY A 344 -2.98 -7.58 -9.06
N LYS A 345 -2.12 -8.36 -8.46
CA LYS A 345 -0.64 -8.39 -8.38
C LYS A 345 0.17 -8.17 -9.66
N ASP A 346 -0.42 -8.02 -10.82
CA ASP A 346 0.31 -7.99 -12.09
C ASP A 346 0.64 -6.56 -12.58
N LEU A 347 0.34 -5.53 -11.77
CA LEU A 347 0.57 -4.13 -12.10
C LEU A 347 1.47 -3.37 -11.10
N LEU A 348 2.12 -4.10 -10.15
CA LEU A 348 3.09 -3.51 -9.23
C LEU A 348 4.50 -3.99 -9.50
#